data_a629043dc4c758edd29a14e78e795628
#
_entry.id   a629043dc4c758edd29a14e78e795628
#
_cell.length_a   1.000
_cell.length_b   1.000
_cell.length_c   1.000
_cell.angle_alpha   90.00
_cell.angle_beta   90.00
_cell.angle_gamma   90.00
#
_symmetry.space_group_name_H-M   'P 1'
#
loop_
_entity.id
_entity.type
_entity.pdbx_description
1 polymer ?
#
loop_
_entity_poly.entity_id
_entity_poly.type
_entity_poly.pdbx_seq_one_letter_code
_entity_poly.pdbx_strand_id
1 'polypeptide(L)'
;MECSVRWTGEGMSFVAETGSNHMVAMDGAPDGGGRNLAPRPMEMVLVGTGGCTAYDVVVILKKSGQDVTGCEVKLTSERAETDPKVFTRIHMHFVVRGRALKRNLVEHAIRLSHEKYCSATAMLVKTAQITKDFEIVEA
;
A
#
# COMPACT_ATOMS: atom_id res chain seq x y z
N MET A 1 18.50 0.26 3.98
CA MET A 1 17.76 0.78 2.82
C MET A 1 18.16 2.22 2.55
N GLU A 2 18.23 2.60 1.29
CA GLU A 2 18.53 3.97 0.90
C GLU A 2 17.81 4.32 -0.41
N CYS A 3 17.61 5.59 -0.64
CA CYS A 3 17.14 6.13 -1.91
C CYS A 3 17.59 7.56 -2.07
N SER A 4 17.58 8.06 -3.29
CA SER A 4 17.74 9.48 -3.58
C SER A 4 16.52 9.98 -4.33
N VAL A 5 16.09 11.20 -4.02
CA VAL A 5 14.95 11.84 -4.66
C VAL A 5 15.38 13.21 -5.13
N ARG A 6 15.17 13.51 -6.41
CA ARG A 6 15.58 14.81 -6.97
C ARG A 6 14.43 15.43 -7.75
N TRP A 7 14.33 16.74 -7.65
CA TRP A 7 13.46 17.54 -8.51
C TRP A 7 14.06 17.60 -9.91
N THR A 8 13.23 17.46 -10.94
CA THR A 8 13.67 17.47 -12.33
C THR A 8 14.01 18.87 -12.87
N GLY A 9 13.63 19.93 -12.12
CA GLY A 9 13.78 21.32 -12.54
C GLY A 9 12.56 21.90 -13.24
N GLU A 10 11.52 21.09 -13.45
CA GLU A 10 10.29 21.52 -14.11
C GLU A 10 9.06 21.11 -13.30
N GLY A 11 8.09 22.05 -13.19
CA GLY A 11 6.85 21.81 -12.46
C GLY A 11 7.10 21.27 -11.05
N MET A 12 6.40 20.24 -10.67
CA MET A 12 6.58 19.49 -9.41
C MET A 12 6.93 18.04 -9.68
N SER A 13 7.73 17.80 -10.73
CA SER A 13 8.16 16.46 -11.13
C SER A 13 9.42 16.04 -10.37
N PHE A 14 9.40 14.85 -9.81
CA PHE A 14 10.51 14.26 -9.08
C PHE A 14 10.82 12.86 -9.61
N VAL A 15 12.09 12.50 -9.55
CA VAL A 15 12.55 11.16 -9.88
C VAL A 15 13.33 10.61 -8.69
N ALA A 16 13.00 9.41 -8.28
CA ALA A 16 13.69 8.69 -7.22
C ALA A 16 14.45 7.49 -7.78
N GLU A 17 15.60 7.23 -7.20
CA GLU A 17 16.36 5.99 -7.41
C GLU A 17 16.44 5.25 -6.08
N THR A 18 16.04 3.98 -6.09
CA THR A 18 16.09 3.12 -4.90
C THR A 18 17.45 2.43 -4.79
N GLY A 19 17.83 2.02 -3.59
CA GLY A 19 19.06 1.23 -3.38
C GLY A 19 19.05 -0.12 -4.10
N SER A 20 17.89 -0.59 -4.56
CA SER A 20 17.74 -1.79 -5.38
C SER A 20 17.84 -1.52 -6.89
N ASN A 21 18.26 -0.32 -7.30
CA ASN A 21 18.44 0.11 -8.69
C ASN A 21 17.14 0.21 -9.50
N HIS A 22 16.07 0.68 -8.87
CA HIS A 22 14.81 0.96 -9.55
C HIS A 22 14.50 2.44 -9.51
N MET A 23 13.81 2.93 -10.53
CA MET A 23 13.40 4.31 -10.64
C MET A 23 11.91 4.46 -10.38
N VAL A 24 11.53 5.53 -9.69
CA VAL A 24 10.15 5.90 -9.39
C VAL A 24 9.97 7.38 -9.72
N ALA A 25 8.93 7.70 -10.49
CA ALA A 25 8.55 9.07 -10.77
C ALA A 25 7.41 9.52 -9.84
N MET A 26 7.42 10.79 -9.47
CA MET A 26 6.34 11.43 -8.72
C MET A 26 6.05 12.81 -9.30
N ASP A 27 4.82 13.27 -9.15
CA ASP A 27 4.40 14.61 -9.57
C ASP A 27 3.36 15.15 -8.57
N GLY A 28 2.95 16.37 -8.78
CA GLY A 28 1.93 17.04 -8.00
C GLY A 28 0.61 17.21 -8.74
N ALA A 29 -0.41 17.64 -8.01
CA ALA A 29 -1.67 18.07 -8.59
C ALA A 29 -1.50 19.40 -9.34
N PRO A 30 -2.33 19.67 -10.37
CA PRO A 30 -2.23 20.92 -11.15
C PRO A 30 -2.38 22.19 -10.33
N ASP A 31 -3.23 22.19 -9.32
CA ASP A 31 -3.43 23.32 -8.40
C ASP A 31 -2.19 23.62 -7.53
N GLY A 32 -1.32 22.65 -7.34
CA GLY A 32 -0.04 22.81 -6.63
C GLY A 32 1.17 23.03 -7.56
N GLY A 33 0.95 23.31 -8.83
CA GLY A 33 2.01 23.50 -9.82
C GLY A 33 2.49 22.22 -10.50
N GLY A 34 1.86 21.09 -10.21
CA GLY A 34 2.13 19.82 -10.86
C GLY A 34 1.44 19.68 -12.22
N ARG A 35 1.78 18.62 -12.94
CA ARG A 35 1.21 18.29 -14.25
C ARG A 35 0.44 16.99 -14.26
N ASN A 36 0.32 16.35 -13.10
CA ASN A 36 -0.37 15.06 -12.93
C ASN A 36 0.15 13.97 -13.89
N LEU A 37 1.46 13.91 -14.10
CA LEU A 37 2.10 12.94 -14.99
C LEU A 37 2.62 11.70 -14.25
N ALA A 38 2.52 11.70 -12.92
CA ALA A 38 2.96 10.60 -12.07
C ALA A 38 2.23 10.65 -10.73
N PRO A 39 2.31 9.57 -9.91
CA PRO A 39 1.68 9.56 -8.59
C PRO A 39 2.21 10.69 -7.69
N ARG A 40 1.36 11.14 -6.80
CA ARG A 40 1.75 12.08 -5.74
C ARG A 40 2.55 11.36 -4.65
N PRO A 41 3.44 12.05 -3.93
CA PRO A 41 4.22 11.44 -2.84
C PRO A 41 3.36 10.70 -1.81
N MET A 42 2.25 11.28 -1.38
CA MET A 42 1.38 10.62 -0.40
C MET A 42 0.59 9.44 -0.98
N GLU A 43 0.30 9.45 -2.28
CA GLU A 43 -0.22 8.25 -2.95
C GLU A 43 0.80 7.12 -2.93
N MET A 44 2.10 7.42 -3.08
CA MET A 44 3.16 6.42 -3.00
C MET A 44 3.25 5.79 -1.60
N VAL A 45 2.95 6.53 -0.54
CA VAL A 45 2.86 5.97 0.82
C VAL A 45 1.74 4.92 0.89
N LEU A 46 0.57 5.20 0.30
CA LEU A 46 -0.53 4.22 0.22
C LEU A 46 -0.17 3.03 -0.66
N VAL A 47 0.44 3.26 -1.81
CA VAL A 47 0.88 2.19 -2.73
C VAL A 47 1.85 1.26 -2.01
N GLY A 48 2.86 1.82 -1.34
CA GLY A 48 3.82 1.04 -0.56
C GLY A 48 3.17 0.24 0.55
N THR A 49 2.20 0.83 1.24
CA THR A 49 1.44 0.17 2.31
C THR A 49 0.63 -1.00 1.76
N GLY A 50 -0.11 -0.78 0.67
CA GLY A 50 -0.87 -1.84 0.00
C GLY A 50 0.02 -2.98 -0.49
N GLY A 51 1.16 -2.66 -1.09
CA GLY A 51 2.14 -3.65 -1.53
C GLY A 51 2.73 -4.45 -0.36
N CYS A 52 3.06 -3.76 0.74
CA CYS A 52 3.61 -4.39 1.95
C CYS A 52 2.64 -5.44 2.52
N THR A 53 1.38 -5.07 2.72
CA THR A 53 0.39 -6.00 3.28
C THR A 53 -0.01 -7.11 2.30
N ALA A 54 -0.15 -6.81 1.00
CA ALA A 54 -0.45 -7.83 -0.02
C ALA A 54 0.66 -8.88 -0.12
N TYR A 55 1.91 -8.44 -0.06
CA TYR A 55 3.07 -9.33 -0.05
C TYR A 55 2.98 -10.35 1.10
N ASP A 56 2.70 -9.86 2.32
CA ASP A 56 2.55 -10.73 3.50
C ASP A 56 1.44 -11.75 3.31
N VAL A 57 0.27 -11.30 2.87
CA VAL A 57 -0.91 -12.17 2.68
C VAL A 57 -0.60 -13.29 1.69
N VAL A 58 0.02 -12.96 0.56
CA VAL A 58 0.41 -13.96 -0.44
C VAL A 58 1.42 -14.96 0.13
N VAL A 59 2.45 -14.48 0.82
CA VAL A 59 3.48 -15.34 1.43
C VAL A 59 2.87 -16.28 2.48
N ILE A 60 2.03 -15.74 3.36
CA ILE A 60 1.40 -16.54 4.43
C ILE A 60 0.48 -17.60 3.85
N LEU A 61 -0.35 -17.25 2.86
CA LEU A 61 -1.24 -18.20 2.21
C LEU A 61 -0.49 -19.30 1.48
N LYS A 62 0.59 -18.97 0.76
CA LYS A 62 1.44 -19.98 0.11
C LYS A 62 2.07 -20.91 1.13
N LYS A 63 2.61 -20.38 2.22
CA LYS A 63 3.19 -21.18 3.32
C LYS A 63 2.15 -22.06 4.01
N SER A 64 0.89 -21.67 4.00
CA SER A 64 -0.23 -22.44 4.55
C SER A 64 -0.78 -23.46 3.55
N GLY A 65 -0.13 -23.65 2.40
CA GLY A 65 -0.54 -24.61 1.38
C GLY A 65 -1.77 -24.19 0.58
N GLN A 66 -2.15 -22.93 0.61
CA GLN A 66 -3.30 -22.43 -0.14
C GLN A 66 -2.93 -22.13 -1.59
N ASP A 67 -3.82 -22.48 -2.52
CA ASP A 67 -3.65 -22.22 -3.95
C ASP A 67 -4.12 -20.80 -4.29
N VAL A 68 -3.35 -19.80 -3.83
CA VAL A 68 -3.61 -18.39 -4.09
C VAL A 68 -3.12 -18.01 -5.48
N THR A 69 -3.97 -17.38 -6.29
CA THR A 69 -3.68 -16.96 -7.66
C THR A 69 -3.71 -15.45 -7.84
N GLY A 70 -4.24 -14.71 -6.87
CA GLY A 70 -4.26 -13.25 -6.92
C GLY A 70 -4.55 -12.63 -5.56
N CYS A 71 -4.05 -11.43 -5.37
CA CYS A 71 -4.32 -10.62 -4.19
C CYS A 71 -4.30 -9.15 -4.60
N GLU A 72 -5.43 -8.49 -4.45
CA GLU A 72 -5.56 -7.05 -4.65
C GLU A 72 -5.93 -6.41 -3.32
N VAL A 73 -5.35 -5.26 -3.02
CA VAL A 73 -5.74 -4.45 -1.87
C VAL A 73 -6.19 -3.09 -2.38
N LYS A 74 -7.43 -2.76 -2.12
CA LYS A 74 -8.00 -1.44 -2.43
C LYS A 74 -7.92 -0.60 -1.16
N LEU A 75 -7.21 0.52 -1.22
CA LEU A 75 -7.06 1.41 -0.08
C LEU A 75 -7.83 2.70 -0.33
N THR A 76 -8.65 3.08 0.65
CA THR A 76 -9.28 4.39 0.70
C THR A 76 -8.80 5.10 1.97
N SER A 77 -8.66 6.41 1.93
CA SER A 77 -8.06 7.15 3.03
C SER A 77 -8.67 8.52 3.22
N GLU A 78 -8.53 9.04 4.43
CA GLU A 78 -8.79 10.42 4.78
C GLU A 78 -7.52 11.01 5.37
N ARG A 79 -7.29 12.30 5.13
CA ARG A 79 -6.15 13.06 5.64
C ARG A 79 -6.61 14.17 6.55
N ALA A 80 -5.73 14.63 7.44
CA ALA A 80 -5.97 15.81 8.27
C ALA A 80 -6.25 17.04 7.39
N GLU A 81 -7.15 17.90 7.83
CA GLU A 81 -7.52 19.13 7.10
C GLU A 81 -6.44 20.19 7.16
N THR A 82 -5.62 20.16 8.21
CA THR A 82 -4.53 21.12 8.45
C THR A 82 -3.17 20.45 8.35
N ASP A 83 -2.13 21.22 8.06
CA ASP A 83 -0.76 20.72 7.99
C ASP A 83 -0.22 20.30 9.37
N PRO A 84 0.54 19.21 9.44
CA PRO A 84 0.82 18.26 8.36
C PRO A 84 -0.41 17.39 8.07
N LYS A 85 -0.76 17.26 6.79
CA LYS A 85 -1.92 16.48 6.34
C LYS A 85 -1.63 14.99 6.37
N VAL A 86 -1.45 14.45 7.56
CA VAL A 86 -1.24 13.02 7.78
C VAL A 86 -2.50 12.21 7.44
N PHE A 87 -2.33 10.94 7.15
CA PHE A 87 -3.48 10.04 7.08
C PHE A 87 -4.09 9.89 8.47
N THR A 88 -5.40 10.09 8.54
CA THR A 88 -6.19 9.93 9.77
C THR A 88 -7.00 8.64 9.76
N ARG A 89 -7.40 8.18 8.57
CA ARG A 89 -8.12 6.92 8.37
C ARG A 89 -7.65 6.25 7.09
N ILE A 90 -7.48 4.94 7.15
CA ILE A 90 -7.17 4.09 5.99
C ILE A 90 -8.05 2.85 6.09
N HIS A 91 -8.82 2.57 5.04
CA HIS A 91 -9.54 1.32 4.91
C HIS A 91 -8.89 0.45 3.84
N MET A 92 -8.65 -0.81 4.16
CA MET A 92 -8.05 -1.79 3.26
C MET A 92 -9.08 -2.87 2.94
N HIS A 93 -9.49 -2.96 1.69
CA HIS A 93 -10.34 -4.03 1.19
C HIS A 93 -9.51 -5.01 0.38
N PHE A 94 -9.41 -6.24 0.86
CA PHE A 94 -8.63 -7.30 0.22
C PHE A 94 -9.53 -8.12 -0.70
N VAL A 95 -9.09 -8.33 -1.93
CA VAL A 95 -9.71 -9.28 -2.85
C VAL A 95 -8.70 -10.40 -3.08
N VAL A 96 -8.95 -11.55 -2.47
CA VAL A 96 -8.05 -12.71 -2.52
C VAL A 96 -8.63 -13.75 -3.46
N ARG A 97 -7.90 -14.07 -4.49
CA ARG A 97 -8.30 -15.02 -5.52
C ARG A 97 -7.50 -16.31 -5.41
N GLY A 98 -8.18 -17.43 -5.59
CA GLY A 98 -7.52 -18.74 -5.58
C GLY A 98 -8.50 -19.87 -5.72
N ARG A 99 -7.99 -21.11 -5.62
CA ARG A 99 -8.80 -22.33 -5.73
C ARG A 99 -9.00 -22.93 -4.36
N ALA A 100 -10.27 -23.11 -3.98
CA ALA A 100 -10.68 -23.73 -2.71
C ALA A 100 -9.98 -23.10 -1.48
N LEU A 101 -9.85 -21.77 -1.48
CA LEU A 101 -9.22 -21.05 -0.37
C LEU A 101 -10.08 -21.20 0.89
N LYS A 102 -9.42 -21.50 2.01
CA LYS A 102 -10.08 -21.58 3.31
C LYS A 102 -10.21 -20.19 3.92
N ARG A 103 -11.45 -19.77 4.18
CA ARG A 103 -11.75 -18.44 4.70
C ARG A 103 -10.99 -18.11 5.98
N ASN A 104 -10.90 -19.06 6.91
CA ASN A 104 -10.17 -18.86 8.16
C ASN A 104 -8.67 -18.61 7.96
N LEU A 105 -8.07 -19.21 6.92
CA LEU A 105 -6.66 -18.99 6.61
C LEU A 105 -6.42 -17.64 5.93
N VAL A 106 -7.36 -17.19 5.09
CA VAL A 106 -7.31 -15.85 4.49
C VAL A 106 -7.43 -14.79 5.58
N GLU A 107 -8.41 -14.93 6.47
CA GLU A 107 -8.59 -14.03 7.60
C GLU A 107 -7.36 -13.98 8.50
N HIS A 108 -6.78 -15.14 8.79
CA HIS A 108 -5.57 -15.26 9.58
C HIS A 108 -4.37 -14.55 8.91
N ALA A 109 -4.19 -14.73 7.61
CA ALA A 109 -3.11 -14.09 6.86
C ALA A 109 -3.22 -12.56 6.92
N ILE A 110 -4.42 -12.02 6.72
CA ILE A 110 -4.67 -10.57 6.78
C ILE A 110 -4.41 -10.05 8.21
N ARG A 111 -4.88 -10.77 9.22
CA ARG A 111 -4.64 -10.40 10.63
C ARG A 111 -3.16 -10.40 10.98
N LEU A 112 -2.40 -11.43 10.59
CA LEU A 112 -0.97 -11.50 10.85
C LEU A 112 -0.19 -10.39 10.15
N SER A 113 -0.54 -10.05 8.91
CA SER A 113 0.06 -8.90 8.24
C SER A 113 -0.13 -7.62 9.05
N HIS A 114 -1.37 -7.37 9.48
CA HIS A 114 -1.70 -6.16 10.24
C HIS A 114 -1.01 -6.11 11.61
N GLU A 115 -1.02 -7.21 12.36
CA GLU A 115 -0.56 -7.25 13.75
C GLU A 115 0.95 -7.47 13.89
N LYS A 116 1.59 -8.10 12.92
CA LYS A 116 2.97 -8.57 13.10
C LYS A 116 3.93 -8.20 11.97
N TYR A 117 3.54 -8.29 10.70
CA TYR A 117 4.52 -8.29 9.61
C TYR A 117 4.58 -7.01 8.78
N CYS A 118 3.47 -6.34 8.54
CA CYS A 118 3.46 -5.15 7.69
C CYS A 118 4.11 -3.96 8.38
N SER A 119 5.35 -3.66 8.01
CA SER A 119 6.10 -2.53 8.57
C SER A 119 5.42 -1.19 8.30
N ALA A 120 4.84 -1.02 7.12
CA ALA A 120 4.14 0.21 6.77
C ALA A 120 2.91 0.43 7.66
N THR A 121 2.09 -0.61 7.86
CA THR A 121 0.94 -0.57 8.76
C THR A 121 1.37 -0.24 10.19
N ALA A 122 2.44 -0.87 10.67
CA ALA A 122 2.95 -0.63 12.03
C ALA A 122 3.34 0.83 12.26
N MET A 123 3.84 1.52 11.24
CA MET A 123 4.13 2.96 11.33
C MET A 123 2.86 3.80 11.24
N LEU A 124 1.98 3.50 10.29
CA LEU A 124 0.80 4.31 10.00
C LEU A 124 -0.28 4.23 11.09
N VAL A 125 -0.38 3.13 11.84
CA VAL A 125 -1.32 3.03 12.97
C VAL A 125 -1.04 4.04 14.08
N LYS A 126 0.12 4.67 14.08
CA LYS A 126 0.47 5.71 15.06
C LYS A 126 -0.29 7.01 14.82
N THR A 127 -0.75 7.26 13.59
CA THR A 127 -1.49 8.47 13.23
C THR A 127 -2.85 8.18 12.61
N ALA A 128 -3.06 7.00 12.07
CA ALA A 128 -4.27 6.64 11.32
C ALA A 128 -5.02 5.48 11.97
N GLN A 129 -6.34 5.57 11.96
CA GLN A 129 -7.20 4.42 12.22
C GLN A 129 -7.25 3.55 10.97
N ILE A 130 -6.77 2.32 11.07
CA ILE A 130 -6.74 1.38 9.95
C ILE A 130 -7.81 0.32 10.16
N THR A 131 -8.73 0.22 9.19
CA THR A 131 -9.76 -0.82 9.15
C THR A 131 -9.56 -1.71 7.94
N LYS A 132 -10.08 -2.93 8.00
CA LYS A 132 -9.91 -3.90 6.93
C LYS A 132 -11.11 -4.82 6.82
N ASP A 133 -11.38 -5.26 5.60
CA ASP A 133 -12.29 -6.34 5.28
C ASP A 133 -11.76 -7.10 4.05
N PHE A 134 -12.42 -8.16 3.67
CA PHE A 134 -11.97 -8.97 2.54
C PHE A 134 -13.10 -9.74 1.88
N GLU A 135 -12.86 -10.13 0.65
CA GLU A 135 -13.66 -11.11 -0.08
C GLU A 135 -12.74 -12.13 -0.74
N ILE A 136 -13.27 -13.32 -0.94
CA ILE A 136 -12.59 -14.41 -1.64
C ILE A 136 -13.29 -14.63 -2.97
N VAL A 137 -12.51 -14.70 -4.03
CA VAL A 137 -13.00 -14.96 -5.39
C VAL A 137 -12.42 -16.29 -5.84
N GLU A 138 -13.29 -17.23 -6.20
CA GLU A 138 -12.87 -18.52 -6.75
C GLU A 138 -12.23 -18.29 -8.15
N ALA A 139 -11.09 -18.92 -8.34
CA ALA A 139 -10.35 -18.79 -9.60
C ALA A 139 -10.82 -19.79 -10.66
#